data_f79fdc464b87c228de7810296c750eaf
#
_entry.id   f79fdc464b87c228de7810296c750eaf
#
_cell.length_a   1.000
_cell.length_b   1.000
_cell.length_c   1.000
_cell.angle_alpha   90.00
_cell.angle_beta   90.00
_cell.angle_gamma   90.00
#
_symmetry.space_group_name_H-M   'P 1'
#
loop_
_entity.id
_entity.type
_entity.pdbx_description
1 polymer ?
#
loop_
_entity_poly.entity_id
_entity_poly.type
_entity_poly.pdbx_seq_one_letter_code
_entity_poly.pdbx_strand_id
1 'polypeptide(L)'
;VHAQNAQSVRLGEAALTYAAGSIRQEMPIDGVINVITGDNQLSGNRMMLGWSGTDTLYLKLKNPGDAALGELYTVYRRSRKVFHPMTKQYMGYIINRVGVVKVIQIDAALVGVQVVRSYGPLSPGDPVMRFTPPSAEEVVETASGHAEIEAMIVELQADKHMSLVSQGNLVYLDKGQDEGLRSGEYLEVFRTGGGLPERKIGEVKILSTEPHTATAVLSKATARALIGDRV
;
A
#
# COMPACT_ATOMS: atom_id res chain seq x y z
N VAL A 1 -23.61 -18.08 -11.27
CA VAL A 1 -23.22 -16.72 -11.69
C VAL A 1 -22.81 -15.86 -10.50
N HIS A 2 -23.52 -15.93 -9.33
CA HIS A 2 -23.21 -15.12 -8.16
C HIS A 2 -21.89 -15.51 -7.45
N ALA A 3 -21.51 -16.79 -7.42
CA ALA A 3 -20.28 -17.24 -6.73
C ALA A 3 -18.99 -16.79 -7.46
N GLN A 4 -19.00 -16.76 -8.79
CA GLN A 4 -17.85 -16.28 -9.57
C GLN A 4 -17.61 -14.76 -9.42
N ASN A 5 -18.69 -13.98 -9.34
CA ASN A 5 -18.58 -12.54 -9.09
C ASN A 5 -18.03 -12.22 -7.72
N ALA A 6 -18.43 -12.96 -6.66
CA ALA A 6 -17.92 -12.77 -5.31
C ALA A 6 -16.40 -13.08 -5.21
N GLN A 7 -15.94 -14.09 -5.95
CA GLN A 7 -14.52 -14.47 -5.96
C GLN A 7 -13.66 -13.46 -6.72
N SER A 8 -14.13 -12.91 -7.84
CA SER A 8 -13.42 -11.88 -8.58
C SER A 8 -13.35 -10.55 -7.83
N VAL A 9 -14.39 -10.18 -7.10
CA VAL A 9 -14.41 -8.98 -6.23
C VAL A 9 -13.41 -9.15 -5.08
N ARG A 10 -13.37 -10.32 -4.42
CA ARG A 10 -12.40 -10.60 -3.34
C ARG A 10 -10.95 -10.57 -3.81
N LEU A 11 -10.66 -11.09 -5.01
CA LEU A 11 -9.32 -11.04 -5.59
C LEU A 11 -8.88 -9.62 -5.95
N GLY A 12 -9.80 -8.80 -6.47
CA GLY A 12 -9.54 -7.39 -6.76
C GLY A 12 -9.28 -6.58 -5.49
N GLU A 13 -10.03 -6.84 -4.43
CA GLU A 13 -9.89 -6.20 -3.13
C GLU A 13 -8.58 -6.59 -2.43
N ALA A 14 -8.21 -7.86 -2.44
CA ALA A 14 -6.93 -8.32 -1.92
C ALA A 14 -5.74 -7.70 -2.65
N ALA A 15 -5.82 -7.57 -3.99
CA ALA A 15 -4.79 -6.90 -4.77
C ALA A 15 -4.71 -5.40 -4.46
N LEU A 16 -5.84 -4.73 -4.29
CA LEU A 16 -5.91 -3.33 -3.89
C LEU A 16 -5.32 -3.12 -2.50
N THR A 17 -5.72 -3.94 -1.52
CA THR A 17 -5.19 -3.92 -0.16
C THR A 17 -3.68 -4.08 -0.14
N TYR A 18 -3.16 -5.02 -0.93
CA TYR A 18 -1.72 -5.24 -1.00
C TYR A 18 -0.98 -4.07 -1.66
N ALA A 19 -1.53 -3.50 -2.73
CA ALA A 19 -0.93 -2.38 -3.45
C ALA A 19 -1.08 -1.03 -2.74
N ALA A 20 -2.06 -0.90 -1.86
CA ALA A 20 -2.46 0.37 -1.24
C ALA A 20 -1.36 1.09 -0.48
N GLY A 21 -0.33 0.37 -0.03
CA GLY A 21 0.74 0.98 0.75
C GLY A 21 0.29 1.38 2.15
N SER A 22 1.19 2.02 2.90
CA SER A 22 0.92 2.48 4.27
C SER A 22 1.82 3.67 4.62
N ILE A 23 1.47 4.40 5.70
CA ILE A 23 2.36 5.41 6.28
C ILE A 23 3.25 4.73 7.30
N ARG A 24 4.57 4.84 7.12
CA ARG A 24 5.58 4.32 8.07
C ARG A 24 6.70 5.31 8.26
N GLN A 25 7.22 5.37 9.47
CA GLN A 25 8.41 6.19 9.77
C GLN A 25 9.67 5.53 9.23
N GLU A 26 9.77 4.23 9.38
CA GLU A 26 10.88 3.41 8.94
C GLU A 26 10.39 2.15 8.21
N MET A 27 11.25 1.63 7.35
CA MET A 27 11.03 0.35 6.67
C MET A 27 12.31 -0.48 6.74
N PRO A 28 12.21 -1.76 7.05
CA PRO A 28 13.35 -2.67 6.91
C PRO A 28 13.78 -2.70 5.45
N ILE A 29 15.08 -2.62 5.21
CA ILE A 29 15.71 -2.73 3.90
C ILE A 29 16.64 -3.92 3.94
N ASP A 30 16.27 -5.03 3.29
CA ASP A 30 17.10 -6.22 3.21
C ASP A 30 18.06 -6.17 2.01
N GLY A 31 17.74 -5.31 1.03
CA GLY A 31 18.54 -5.09 -0.16
C GLY A 31 17.90 -4.12 -1.12
N VAL A 32 18.42 -4.07 -2.33
CA VAL A 32 17.92 -3.23 -3.43
C VAL A 32 17.95 -4.00 -4.75
N ILE A 33 17.10 -3.59 -5.70
CA ILE A 33 17.25 -4.02 -7.09
C ILE A 33 18.55 -3.41 -7.60
N ASN A 34 19.50 -4.27 -8.00
CA ASN A 34 20.80 -3.84 -8.52
C ASN A 34 20.75 -3.59 -10.03
N VAL A 35 20.24 -4.55 -10.76
CA VAL A 35 20.16 -4.48 -12.23
C VAL A 35 18.96 -5.29 -12.73
N ILE A 36 18.41 -4.84 -13.86
CA ILE A 36 17.37 -5.54 -14.60
C ILE A 36 17.96 -5.89 -15.95
N THR A 37 17.97 -7.19 -16.31
CA THR A 37 18.48 -7.69 -17.58
C THR A 37 17.35 -8.29 -18.39
N GLY A 38 17.46 -8.27 -19.72
CA GLY A 38 16.55 -8.93 -20.65
C GLY A 38 17.05 -8.80 -22.08
N ASP A 39 16.42 -9.49 -23.01
CA ASP A 39 16.86 -9.57 -24.42
C ASP A 39 16.89 -8.23 -25.16
N ASN A 40 16.25 -7.22 -24.61
CA ASN A 40 16.23 -5.86 -25.15
C ASN A 40 17.12 -4.92 -24.37
N GLN A 41 18.41 -5.21 -24.26
CA GLN A 41 19.41 -4.35 -23.60
C GLN A 41 19.63 -3.02 -24.30
N LEU A 42 18.61 -2.21 -24.44
CA LEU A 42 18.75 -0.83 -24.85
C LEU A 42 18.75 0.06 -23.61
N SER A 43 19.97 0.36 -23.15
CA SER A 43 20.37 1.35 -22.13
C SER A 43 20.00 1.10 -20.67
N GLY A 44 20.98 1.37 -19.81
CA GLY A 44 21.14 1.06 -18.40
C GLY A 44 20.18 1.65 -17.35
N ASN A 45 19.00 2.12 -17.72
CA ASN A 45 18.01 2.65 -16.79
C ASN A 45 16.62 2.08 -17.10
N ARG A 46 16.53 0.77 -17.15
CA ARG A 46 15.32 0.08 -17.55
C ARG A 46 14.33 -0.02 -16.41
N MET A 47 13.11 0.46 -16.66
CA MET A 47 11.94 0.19 -15.82
C MET A 47 11.21 -1.04 -16.36
N MET A 48 10.84 -1.95 -15.46
CA MET A 48 10.07 -3.13 -15.80
C MET A 48 8.61 -2.90 -15.43
N LEU A 49 7.73 -2.99 -16.43
CA LEU A 49 6.27 -2.76 -16.27
C LEU A 49 5.46 -4.04 -16.04
N GLY A 50 6.12 -5.17 -15.86
CA GLY A 50 5.47 -6.45 -15.68
C GLY A 50 6.40 -7.60 -16.02
N TRP A 51 5.85 -8.81 -16.02
CA TRP A 51 6.58 -9.99 -16.39
C TRP A 51 6.60 -10.13 -17.92
N SER A 52 7.79 -10.04 -18.53
CA SER A 52 8.07 -10.68 -19.80
C SER A 52 9.01 -11.86 -19.49
N GLY A 53 8.69 -13.05 -19.92
CA GLY A 53 9.33 -14.30 -19.49
C GLY A 53 10.84 -14.41 -19.65
N THR A 54 11.52 -13.36 -20.14
CA THR A 54 12.96 -13.29 -20.39
C THR A 54 13.69 -12.32 -19.45
N ASP A 55 12.97 -11.44 -18.74
CA ASP A 55 13.60 -10.44 -17.89
C ASP A 55 13.95 -11.04 -16.52
N THR A 56 15.21 -10.95 -16.14
CA THR A 56 15.71 -11.33 -14.83
C THR A 56 16.16 -10.09 -14.08
N LEU A 57 15.72 -9.97 -12.84
CA LEU A 57 16.20 -8.97 -11.91
C LEU A 57 17.28 -9.57 -11.02
N TYR A 58 18.24 -8.75 -10.66
CA TYR A 58 19.26 -9.12 -9.68
C TYR A 58 19.16 -8.20 -8.47
N LEU A 59 19.03 -8.82 -7.30
CA LEU A 59 19.04 -8.12 -6.03
C LEU A 59 20.44 -8.12 -5.45
N LYS A 60 20.84 -6.98 -4.89
CA LYS A 60 21.97 -6.87 -3.98
C LYS A 60 21.41 -6.86 -2.56
N LEU A 61 21.45 -8.00 -1.90
CA LEU A 61 21.02 -8.15 -0.51
C LEU A 61 22.13 -7.74 0.45
N LYS A 62 21.76 -7.29 1.65
CA LYS A 62 22.74 -7.03 2.72
C LYS A 62 23.45 -8.30 3.14
N ASN A 63 22.69 -9.39 3.25
CA ASN A 63 23.18 -10.73 3.59
C ASN A 63 22.72 -11.72 2.52
N PRO A 64 23.45 -11.90 1.42
CA PRO A 64 23.04 -12.82 0.35
C PRO A 64 22.92 -14.28 0.81
N GLY A 65 23.69 -14.68 1.84
CA GLY A 65 23.65 -16.04 2.41
C GLY A 65 22.37 -16.39 3.15
N ASP A 66 21.55 -15.41 3.47
CA ASP A 66 20.25 -15.63 4.13
C ASP A 66 19.11 -15.88 3.13
N ALA A 67 19.37 -15.72 1.83
CA ALA A 67 18.37 -15.94 0.80
C ALA A 67 18.21 -17.45 0.50
N ALA A 68 16.97 -17.87 0.28
CA ALA A 68 16.65 -19.23 -0.13
C ALA A 68 15.95 -19.26 -1.49
N LEU A 69 16.19 -20.32 -2.28
CA LEU A 69 15.48 -20.53 -3.54
C LEU A 69 13.97 -20.61 -3.29
N GLY A 70 13.21 -19.89 -4.10
CA GLY A 70 11.75 -19.82 -3.95
C GLY A 70 11.27 -18.78 -2.94
N GLU A 71 12.15 -18.17 -2.14
CA GLU A 71 11.81 -17.10 -1.21
C GLU A 71 11.26 -15.88 -1.95
N LEU A 72 10.30 -15.22 -1.31
CA LEU A 72 9.66 -14.03 -1.87
C LEU A 72 10.19 -12.77 -1.20
N TYR A 73 10.35 -11.72 -2.01
CA TYR A 73 10.68 -10.37 -1.57
C TYR A 73 9.64 -9.39 -2.09
N THR A 74 9.26 -8.43 -1.25
CA THR A 74 8.45 -7.27 -1.64
C THR A 74 9.37 -6.16 -2.10
N VAL A 75 9.11 -5.65 -3.30
CA VAL A 75 9.72 -4.40 -3.79
C VAL A 75 8.82 -3.24 -3.41
N TYR A 76 9.37 -2.20 -2.84
CA TYR A 76 8.60 -1.04 -2.44
C TYR A 76 9.30 0.27 -2.81
N ARG A 77 8.54 1.36 -2.72
CA ARG A 77 9.06 2.71 -2.99
C ARG A 77 8.55 3.68 -1.95
N ARG A 78 9.49 4.42 -1.36
CA ARG A 78 9.16 5.52 -0.49
C ARG A 78 8.75 6.72 -1.34
N SER A 79 7.55 7.23 -1.06
CA SER A 79 6.98 8.40 -1.72
C SER A 79 7.15 9.65 -0.84
N ARG A 80 6.12 10.44 -0.65
CA ARG A 80 6.18 11.72 0.06
C ARG A 80 6.10 11.58 1.57
N LYS A 81 6.62 12.60 2.27
CA LYS A 81 6.44 12.79 3.71
C LYS A 81 4.98 13.16 4.01
N VAL A 82 4.48 12.61 5.10
CA VAL A 82 3.14 12.91 5.63
C VAL A 82 3.28 13.66 6.94
N PHE A 83 2.50 14.73 7.07
CA PHE A 83 2.37 15.52 8.27
C PHE A 83 0.90 15.61 8.66
N HIS A 84 0.64 15.48 9.95
CA HIS A 84 -0.73 15.60 10.45
C HIS A 84 -1.29 17.00 10.16
N PRO A 85 -2.48 17.13 9.55
CA PRO A 85 -2.96 18.41 9.03
C PRO A 85 -3.19 19.47 10.12
N MET A 86 -3.59 19.06 11.34
CA MET A 86 -3.84 19.95 12.46
C MET A 86 -2.59 20.21 13.29
N THR A 87 -1.92 19.16 13.77
CA THR A 87 -0.78 19.28 14.69
C THR A 87 0.55 19.58 14.02
N LYS A 88 0.63 19.40 12.68
CA LYS A 88 1.86 19.50 11.87
C LYS A 88 2.95 18.50 12.27
N GLN A 89 2.63 17.54 13.13
CA GLN A 89 3.55 16.48 13.54
C GLN A 89 3.89 15.60 12.34
N TYR A 90 5.16 15.21 12.23
CA TYR A 90 5.63 14.27 11.23
C TYR A 90 5.13 12.86 11.54
N MET A 91 4.48 12.22 10.58
CA MET A 91 3.89 10.88 10.73
C MET A 91 4.70 9.79 10.03
N GLY A 92 5.49 10.13 9.03
CA GLY A 92 6.27 9.16 8.26
C GLY A 92 6.26 9.46 6.76
N TYR A 93 6.48 8.40 5.98
CA TYR A 93 6.41 8.41 4.52
C TYR A 93 5.32 7.47 4.04
N ILE A 94 4.69 7.79 2.93
CA ILE A 94 3.91 6.80 2.20
C ILE A 94 4.87 5.79 1.59
N ILE A 95 4.66 4.53 1.90
CA ILE A 95 5.40 3.39 1.38
C ILE A 95 4.48 2.63 0.43
N ASN A 96 4.76 2.70 -0.86
CA ASN A 96 4.02 1.98 -1.89
C ASN A 96 4.70 0.65 -2.19
N ARG A 97 3.95 -0.45 -2.20
CA ARG A 97 4.44 -1.72 -2.71
C ARG A 97 4.35 -1.70 -4.22
N VAL A 98 5.48 -1.90 -4.91
CA VAL A 98 5.53 -1.85 -6.39
C VAL A 98 5.59 -3.23 -7.02
N GLY A 99 5.94 -4.27 -6.26
CA GLY A 99 5.92 -5.63 -6.77
C GLY A 99 6.32 -6.69 -5.76
N VAL A 100 6.21 -7.94 -6.19
CA VAL A 100 6.71 -9.12 -5.49
C VAL A 100 7.59 -9.91 -6.45
N VAL A 101 8.76 -10.30 -5.98
CA VAL A 101 9.74 -11.07 -6.72
C VAL A 101 10.08 -12.38 -5.98
N LYS A 102 10.44 -13.43 -6.72
CA LYS A 102 10.80 -14.74 -6.20
C LYS A 102 12.23 -15.06 -6.55
N VAL A 103 13.00 -15.55 -5.59
CA VAL A 103 14.39 -16.01 -5.78
C VAL A 103 14.40 -17.24 -6.68
N ILE A 104 15.17 -17.17 -7.78
CA ILE A 104 15.35 -18.24 -8.74
C ILE A 104 16.81 -18.69 -8.85
N GLN A 105 17.75 -17.86 -8.43
CA GLN A 105 19.18 -18.14 -8.47
C GLN A 105 19.90 -17.41 -7.34
N ILE A 106 20.91 -18.03 -6.75
CA ILE A 106 21.74 -17.42 -5.71
C ILE A 106 23.18 -17.53 -6.13
N ASP A 107 23.83 -16.38 -6.36
CA ASP A 107 25.26 -16.25 -6.60
C ASP A 107 25.93 -15.54 -5.41
N ALA A 108 27.23 -15.61 -5.33
CA ALA A 108 27.97 -15.10 -4.18
C ALA A 108 27.74 -13.60 -3.87
N ALA A 109 27.42 -12.79 -4.87
CA ALA A 109 27.26 -11.33 -4.74
C ALA A 109 25.85 -10.83 -5.07
N LEU A 110 25.10 -11.55 -5.88
CA LEU A 110 23.79 -11.13 -6.38
C LEU A 110 22.80 -12.30 -6.31
N VAL A 111 21.55 -11.98 -6.09
CA VAL A 111 20.45 -12.93 -6.06
C VAL A 111 19.55 -12.67 -7.27
N GLY A 112 19.49 -13.64 -8.17
CA GLY A 112 18.61 -13.63 -9.34
C GLY A 112 17.17 -13.87 -8.93
N VAL A 113 16.26 -13.00 -9.35
CA VAL A 113 14.85 -13.09 -9.01
C VAL A 113 13.96 -12.89 -10.24
N GLN A 114 12.79 -13.48 -10.18
CA GLN A 114 11.72 -13.36 -11.17
C GLN A 114 10.55 -12.58 -10.59
N VAL A 115 9.93 -11.71 -11.39
CA VAL A 115 8.72 -10.98 -10.96
C VAL A 115 7.55 -11.94 -10.88
N VAL A 116 6.95 -12.02 -9.69
CA VAL A 116 5.72 -12.78 -9.46
C VAL A 116 4.49 -11.89 -9.69
N ARG A 117 4.57 -10.66 -9.21
CA ARG A 117 3.51 -9.67 -9.37
C ARG A 117 4.09 -8.26 -9.42
N SER A 118 3.55 -7.44 -10.31
CA SER A 118 3.89 -6.02 -10.40
C SER A 118 2.62 -5.18 -10.20
N TYR A 119 2.72 -4.14 -9.37
CA TYR A 119 1.69 -3.13 -9.13
C TYR A 119 2.10 -1.77 -9.72
N GLY A 120 3.35 -1.64 -10.13
CA GLY A 120 3.92 -0.47 -10.74
C GLY A 120 5.28 -0.79 -11.36
N PRO A 121 5.92 0.17 -12.03
CA PRO A 121 7.21 -0.03 -12.65
C PRO A 121 8.29 -0.33 -11.60
N LEU A 122 9.04 -1.42 -11.77
CA LEU A 122 10.20 -1.78 -10.98
C LEU A 122 11.44 -1.09 -11.57
N SER A 123 12.32 -0.58 -10.73
CA SER A 123 13.51 0.16 -11.16
C SER A 123 14.74 -0.25 -10.36
N PRO A 124 15.93 -0.22 -10.96
CA PRO A 124 17.17 -0.32 -10.19
C PRO A 124 17.20 0.73 -9.06
N GLY A 125 17.66 0.32 -7.90
CA GLY A 125 17.65 1.15 -6.68
C GLY A 125 16.39 1.02 -5.83
N ASP A 126 15.30 0.43 -6.32
CA ASP A 126 14.12 0.17 -5.49
C ASP A 126 14.49 -0.78 -4.33
N PRO A 127 14.19 -0.42 -3.09
CA PRO A 127 14.46 -1.26 -1.94
C PRO A 127 13.56 -2.49 -1.90
N VAL A 128 14.12 -3.56 -1.34
CA VAL A 128 13.41 -4.83 -1.11
C VAL A 128 13.47 -5.24 0.34
N MET A 129 12.41 -5.94 0.77
CA MET A 129 12.34 -6.62 2.06
C MET A 129 11.73 -8.00 1.89
N ARG A 130 11.98 -8.91 2.83
CA ARG A 130 11.32 -10.22 2.83
C ARG A 130 9.80 -10.05 2.77
N PHE A 131 9.19 -10.91 1.97
CA PHE A 131 7.75 -10.89 1.81
C PHE A 131 7.08 -11.35 3.11
N THR A 132 6.23 -10.51 3.65
CA THR A 132 5.31 -10.89 4.71
C THR A 132 3.92 -10.93 4.09
N PRO A 133 3.26 -12.09 4.08
CA PRO A 133 1.88 -12.13 3.60
C PRO A 133 1.04 -11.14 4.42
N PRO A 134 0.09 -10.44 3.79
CA PRO A 134 -0.89 -9.67 4.55
C PRO A 134 -1.55 -10.63 5.54
N SER A 135 -1.63 -10.22 6.81
CA SER A 135 -2.38 -10.98 7.79
C SER A 135 -3.79 -11.14 7.23
N ALA A 136 -4.20 -12.40 7.04
CA ALA A 136 -5.60 -12.72 6.82
C ALA A 136 -6.28 -12.54 8.18
N GLU A 137 -6.44 -11.29 8.62
CA GLU A 137 -7.40 -11.02 9.67
C GLU A 137 -8.75 -11.39 9.07
N GLU A 138 -9.35 -12.43 9.64
CA GLU A 138 -10.70 -12.80 9.31
C GLU A 138 -11.54 -11.53 9.37
N VAL A 139 -12.19 -11.23 8.26
CA VAL A 139 -13.23 -10.22 8.22
C VAL A 139 -14.33 -10.74 9.15
N VAL A 140 -14.18 -10.45 10.41
CA VAL A 140 -15.27 -10.65 11.35
C VAL A 140 -16.29 -9.59 10.96
N GLU A 141 -17.34 -10.03 10.28
CA GLU A 141 -18.57 -9.25 10.14
C GLU A 141 -19.18 -9.08 11.55
N THR A 142 -18.52 -8.32 12.38
CA THR A 142 -19.10 -7.86 13.65
C THR A 142 -19.69 -6.49 13.43
N ALA A 143 -20.99 -6.54 13.17
CA ALA A 143 -21.84 -5.39 13.36
C ALA A 143 -21.66 -4.80 14.77
N SER A 144 -21.56 -3.47 14.82
CA SER A 144 -22.08 -2.61 15.90
C SER A 144 -21.49 -2.81 17.30
N GLY A 145 -20.55 -1.97 17.62
CA GLY A 145 -20.04 -1.78 18.96
C GLY A 145 -18.69 -1.09 19.00
N HIS A 146 -18.48 -0.12 18.12
CA HIS A 146 -17.24 0.64 18.14
C HIS A 146 -17.33 1.72 19.22
N ALA A 147 -16.32 1.76 20.10
CA ALA A 147 -15.99 3.00 20.77
C ALA A 147 -15.89 4.09 19.67
N GLU A 148 -16.44 5.28 19.93
CA GLU A 148 -16.32 6.40 19.00
C GLU A 148 -14.84 6.70 18.75
N ILE A 149 -14.29 6.11 17.69
CA ILE A 149 -12.92 6.37 17.27
C ILE A 149 -13.00 7.56 16.33
N GLU A 150 -12.56 8.71 16.79
CA GLU A 150 -12.40 9.88 15.93
C GLU A 150 -11.05 9.79 15.22
N ALA A 151 -11.08 9.55 13.93
CA ALA A 151 -9.91 9.58 13.07
C ALA A 151 -9.99 10.76 12.09
N MET A 152 -8.88 11.07 11.43
CA MET A 152 -8.79 12.13 10.43
C MET A 152 -8.07 11.64 9.18
N ILE A 153 -8.54 12.06 8.01
CA ILE A 153 -7.83 11.85 6.75
C ILE A 153 -6.60 12.75 6.75
N VAL A 154 -5.41 12.14 6.81
CA VAL A 154 -4.15 12.87 6.84
C VAL A 154 -3.47 12.97 5.48
N GLU A 155 -3.81 12.03 4.57
CA GLU A 155 -3.27 12.05 3.21
C GLU A 155 -4.18 11.29 2.25
N LEU A 156 -4.05 11.59 0.96
CA LEU A 156 -4.81 10.98 -0.12
C LEU A 156 -3.85 10.37 -1.13
N GLN A 157 -4.14 9.17 -1.62
CA GLN A 157 -3.40 8.61 -2.75
C GLN A 157 -3.92 9.22 -4.07
N ALA A 158 -3.74 10.51 -4.23
CA ALA A 158 -3.99 11.17 -5.50
C ALA A 158 -2.68 11.72 -6.04
N ASP A 159 -2.48 11.62 -7.35
CA ASP A 159 -1.45 12.42 -8.01
C ASP A 159 -1.73 13.90 -7.74
N LYS A 160 -0.68 14.68 -7.50
CA LYS A 160 -0.78 16.11 -7.21
C LYS A 160 -1.60 16.91 -8.25
N HIS A 161 -1.85 16.31 -9.40
CA HIS A 161 -2.62 16.88 -10.51
C HIS A 161 -4.07 16.37 -10.59
N MET A 162 -4.46 15.37 -9.84
CA MET A 162 -5.84 14.87 -9.78
C MET A 162 -6.55 15.47 -8.57
N SER A 163 -7.29 16.53 -8.81
CA SER A 163 -8.07 17.23 -7.77
C SER A 163 -9.39 16.51 -7.39
N LEU A 164 -9.66 15.36 -7.95
CA LEU A 164 -10.89 14.59 -7.71
C LEU A 164 -10.57 13.27 -7.00
N VAL A 165 -10.78 13.25 -5.68
CA VAL A 165 -10.78 12.02 -4.89
C VAL A 165 -12.21 11.53 -4.79
N SER A 166 -12.51 10.50 -5.54
CA SER A 166 -13.82 9.86 -5.66
C SER A 166 -13.81 8.44 -5.13
N GLN A 167 -14.95 7.79 -5.20
CA GLN A 167 -15.07 6.37 -4.84
C GLN A 167 -13.97 5.51 -5.49
N GLY A 168 -13.39 4.61 -4.70
CA GLY A 168 -12.27 3.76 -5.11
C GLY A 168 -10.88 4.34 -4.83
N ASN A 169 -10.76 5.60 -4.44
CA ASN A 169 -9.48 6.19 -4.06
C ASN A 169 -9.06 5.81 -2.64
N LEU A 170 -7.74 5.71 -2.45
CA LEU A 170 -7.15 5.40 -1.16
C LEU A 170 -6.97 6.67 -0.33
N VAL A 171 -7.25 6.55 0.96
CA VAL A 171 -7.04 7.58 1.97
C VAL A 171 -6.24 6.99 3.12
N TYR A 172 -5.50 7.83 3.82
CA TYR A 172 -4.70 7.44 4.97
C TYR A 172 -5.19 8.18 6.21
N LEU A 173 -5.33 7.44 7.31
CA LEU A 173 -5.89 7.92 8.57
C LEU A 173 -4.80 8.04 9.64
N ASP A 174 -5.01 8.93 10.62
CA ASP A 174 -4.14 9.19 11.76
C ASP A 174 -4.36 8.25 12.95
N LYS A 175 -5.19 7.24 12.78
CA LYS A 175 -5.47 6.20 13.77
C LYS A 175 -5.22 4.83 13.17
N GLY A 176 -4.79 3.88 13.99
CA GLY A 176 -4.43 2.55 13.57
C GLY A 176 -4.88 1.47 14.54
N GLN A 177 -4.14 0.39 14.57
CA GLN A 177 -4.46 -0.78 15.39
C GLN A 177 -4.45 -0.47 16.90
N ASP A 178 -3.52 0.37 17.35
CA ASP A 178 -3.38 0.71 18.78
C ASP A 178 -4.54 1.57 19.28
N GLU A 179 -5.21 2.29 18.38
CA GLU A 179 -6.43 3.03 18.67
C GLU A 179 -7.71 2.21 18.44
N GLY A 180 -7.57 0.94 18.03
CA GLY A 180 -8.67 -0.01 17.91
C GLY A 180 -9.22 -0.22 16.50
N LEU A 181 -8.65 0.43 15.46
CA LEU A 181 -9.09 0.21 14.09
C LEU A 181 -8.67 -1.19 13.60
N ARG A 182 -9.54 -1.83 12.83
CA ARG A 182 -9.31 -3.15 12.24
C ARG A 182 -9.55 -3.16 10.75
N SER A 183 -8.81 -4.02 10.05
CA SER A 183 -9.03 -4.25 8.63
C SER A 183 -10.43 -4.79 8.37
N GLY A 184 -11.07 -4.31 7.30
CA GLY A 184 -12.44 -4.69 6.91
C GLY A 184 -13.54 -3.80 7.49
N GLU A 185 -13.28 -2.97 8.49
CA GLU A 185 -14.26 -2.06 9.09
C GLU A 185 -14.67 -0.95 8.13
N TYR A 186 -15.92 -0.48 8.31
CA TYR A 186 -16.47 0.65 7.58
C TYR A 186 -16.69 1.81 8.55
N LEU A 187 -16.20 2.98 8.16
CA LEU A 187 -16.32 4.21 8.94
C LEU A 187 -16.96 5.29 8.08
N GLU A 188 -17.73 6.16 8.73
CA GLU A 188 -18.38 7.29 8.08
C GLU A 188 -17.42 8.48 7.98
N VAL A 189 -17.44 9.19 6.86
CA VAL A 189 -16.62 10.38 6.66
C VAL A 189 -17.46 11.63 6.78
N PHE A 190 -17.01 12.54 7.62
CA PHE A 190 -17.69 13.78 7.92
C PHE A 190 -16.83 15.00 7.62
N ARG A 191 -17.50 16.07 7.24
CA ARG A 191 -16.88 17.38 7.08
C ARG A 191 -17.52 18.42 7.98
N THR A 192 -16.64 19.07 8.75
CA THR A 192 -16.98 20.26 9.54
C THR A 192 -16.29 21.48 8.94
N GLY A 193 -16.83 22.66 9.14
CA GLY A 193 -16.20 23.91 8.76
C GLY A 193 -17.08 24.83 7.91
N GLY A 194 -16.58 26.05 7.69
CA GLY A 194 -17.32 27.10 6.97
C GLY A 194 -18.57 27.59 7.69
N GLY A 195 -18.67 27.41 9.00
CA GLY A 195 -19.86 27.79 9.77
C GLY A 195 -21.10 26.90 9.52
N LEU A 196 -20.91 25.79 8.83
CA LEU A 196 -21.99 24.82 8.54
C LEU A 196 -21.97 23.69 9.55
N PRO A 197 -23.15 23.08 9.82
CA PRO A 197 -23.24 21.84 10.63
C PRO A 197 -22.39 20.75 10.00
N GLU A 198 -21.98 19.79 10.84
CA GLU A 198 -21.32 18.57 10.40
C GLU A 198 -22.20 17.82 9.38
N ARG A 199 -21.59 17.32 8.33
CA ARG A 199 -22.29 16.62 7.26
C ARG A 199 -21.51 15.38 6.81
N LYS A 200 -22.22 14.29 6.69
CA LYS A 200 -21.67 13.06 6.11
C LYS A 200 -21.37 13.29 4.63
N ILE A 201 -20.14 12.97 4.21
CA ILE A 201 -19.67 13.11 2.82
C ILE A 201 -19.32 11.78 2.18
N GLY A 202 -19.26 10.71 2.96
CA GLY A 202 -18.94 9.40 2.39
C GLY A 202 -18.78 8.33 3.45
N GLU A 203 -18.15 7.23 3.01
CA GLU A 203 -17.84 6.06 3.83
C GLU A 203 -16.51 5.49 3.34
N VAL A 204 -15.64 5.10 4.24
CA VAL A 204 -14.37 4.41 3.94
C VAL A 204 -14.41 2.99 4.50
N LYS A 205 -13.73 2.07 3.79
CA LYS A 205 -13.43 0.72 4.27
C LYS A 205 -11.95 0.64 4.61
N ILE A 206 -11.63 0.20 5.81
CA ILE A 206 -10.24 -0.02 6.23
C ILE A 206 -9.68 -1.21 5.48
N LEU A 207 -8.57 -1.02 4.77
CA LEU A 207 -7.87 -2.07 4.04
C LEU A 207 -6.75 -2.70 4.87
N SER A 208 -6.00 -1.88 5.59
CA SER A 208 -4.90 -2.32 6.46
C SER A 208 -4.65 -1.32 7.56
N THR A 209 -4.14 -1.82 8.69
CA THR A 209 -3.77 -1.01 9.85
C THR A 209 -2.28 -1.15 10.14
N GLU A 210 -1.66 -0.07 10.55
CA GLU A 210 -0.36 0.03 11.20
C GLU A 210 -0.62 0.41 12.67
N PRO A 211 0.37 0.43 13.56
CA PRO A 211 0.12 0.79 14.96
C PRO A 211 -0.69 2.08 15.13
N HIS A 212 -0.33 3.16 14.48
CA HIS A 212 -0.93 4.49 14.65
C HIS A 212 -1.49 5.10 13.35
N THR A 213 -1.61 4.33 12.29
CA THR A 213 -2.18 4.79 11.01
C THR A 213 -2.98 3.67 10.36
N ALA A 214 -3.93 4.02 9.51
CA ALA A 214 -4.63 3.06 8.68
C ALA A 214 -4.68 3.52 7.23
N THR A 215 -4.80 2.55 6.34
CA THR A 215 -5.06 2.76 4.92
C THR A 215 -6.47 2.29 4.62
N ALA A 216 -7.27 3.14 4.02
CA ALA A 216 -8.66 2.87 3.71
C ALA A 216 -8.97 3.21 2.25
N VAL A 217 -10.03 2.62 1.72
CA VAL A 217 -10.60 2.96 0.41
C VAL A 217 -11.93 3.68 0.59
N LEU A 218 -12.13 4.74 -0.15
CA LEU A 218 -13.39 5.46 -0.16
C LEU A 218 -14.47 4.58 -0.86
N SER A 219 -15.31 3.93 -0.07
CA SER A 219 -16.32 2.97 -0.55
C SER A 219 -17.56 3.66 -1.11
N LYS A 220 -17.94 4.79 -0.50
CA LYS A 220 -19.04 5.67 -0.94
C LYS A 220 -18.62 7.11 -0.79
N ALA A 221 -19.02 7.96 -1.75
CA ALA A 221 -18.75 9.39 -1.72
C ALA A 221 -19.91 10.19 -2.30
N THR A 222 -20.44 11.11 -1.53
CA THR A 222 -21.41 12.13 -1.97
C THR A 222 -20.73 13.45 -2.27
N ALA A 223 -19.50 13.61 -1.76
CA ALA A 223 -18.63 14.75 -2.03
C ALA A 223 -17.17 14.30 -2.07
N ARG A 224 -16.30 15.13 -2.64
CA ARG A 224 -14.86 14.88 -2.69
C ARG A 224 -14.28 14.83 -1.27
N ALA A 225 -13.52 13.78 -0.93
CA ALA A 225 -12.77 13.73 0.33
C ALA A 225 -11.58 14.69 0.30
N LEU A 226 -11.27 15.30 1.43
CA LEU A 226 -10.17 16.25 1.62
C LEU A 226 -9.31 15.80 2.81
N ILE A 227 -8.05 16.22 2.79
CA ILE A 227 -7.18 16.14 3.97
C ILE A 227 -7.80 17.02 5.06
N GLY A 228 -7.98 16.44 6.26
CA GLY A 228 -8.62 17.09 7.40
C GLY A 228 -10.10 16.73 7.59
N ASP A 229 -10.72 15.97 6.69
CA ASP A 229 -12.04 15.40 6.93
C ASP A 229 -11.96 14.38 8.08
N ARG A 230 -13.01 14.32 8.92
CA ARG A 230 -13.12 13.40 10.06
C ARG A 230 -13.71 12.07 9.62
N VAL A 231 -13.34 11.04 10.33
CA VAL A 231 -13.77 9.67 10.08
C VAL A 231 -14.21 9.03 11.38
#